data_e6f9b29bc6bf517dc5bc0ae831ef1397
#
_entry.id   e6f9b29bc6bf517dc5bc0ae831ef1397
#
_cell.length_a   1.000
_cell.length_b   1.000
_cell.length_c   1.000
_cell.angle_alpha   90.00
_cell.angle_beta   90.00
_cell.angle_gamma   90.00
#
_symmetry.space_group_name_H-M   'P 1'
#
loop_
_entity.id
_entity.type
_entity.pdbx_description
1 polymer ?
#
loop_
_entity_poly.entity_id
_entity_poly.type
_entity_poly.pdbx_seq_one_letter_code
_entity_poly.pdbx_strand_id
1 'polypeptide(L)' 'MAEGTVKWFNEAKGFGFIAPQDGSDDVFVHYSAIAGSGFKTLAEGQAVAYETERGPKGLSATNVTPL' A
#
# COMPACT_ATOMS: atom_id res chain seq x y z
N MET A 1 -6.12 -11.72 2.99
CA MET A 1 -5.92 -10.42 2.34
C MET A 1 -6.39 -9.32 3.27
N ALA A 2 -5.54 -8.34 3.51
CA ALA A 2 -5.88 -7.24 4.39
C ALA A 2 -6.48 -6.09 3.59
N GLU A 3 -7.19 -5.20 4.28
CA GLU A 3 -7.76 -4.00 3.67
C GLU A 3 -7.38 -2.79 4.50
N GLY A 4 -7.27 -1.66 3.83
CA GLY A 4 -6.96 -0.40 4.48
C GLY A 4 -7.14 0.76 3.55
N THR A 5 -6.69 1.93 3.98
CA THR A 5 -6.74 3.13 3.16
C THR A 5 -5.33 3.69 3.00
N VAL A 6 -5.08 4.29 1.85
CA VAL A 6 -3.80 4.92 1.58
C VAL A 6 -3.69 6.17 2.44
N LYS A 7 -2.68 6.22 3.29
CA LYS A 7 -2.43 7.35 4.15
C LYS A 7 -1.82 8.50 3.35
N TRP A 8 -0.81 8.18 2.57
CA TRP A 8 -0.22 9.09 1.59
C TRP A 8 0.64 8.28 0.63
N PHE A 9 0.87 8.84 -0.55
CA PHE A 9 1.71 8.18 -1.56
C PHE A 9 2.46 9.26 -2.34
N ASN A 10 3.77 9.08 -2.50
CA ASN A 10 4.62 10.02 -3.24
C ASN A 10 4.94 9.41 -4.60
N GLU A 11 4.30 9.91 -5.65
CA GLU A 11 4.48 9.40 -7.00
C GLU A 11 5.91 9.57 -7.51
N ALA A 12 6.55 10.65 -7.13
CA ALA A 12 7.91 10.94 -7.60
C ALA A 12 8.91 9.93 -7.05
N LYS A 13 8.75 9.56 -5.79
CA LYS A 13 9.62 8.58 -5.14
C LYS A 13 9.13 7.16 -5.28
N GLY A 14 7.84 6.99 -5.58
CA GLY A 14 7.25 5.68 -5.81
C GLY A 14 6.95 4.87 -4.56
N PHE A 15 6.67 5.52 -3.42
CA PHE A 15 6.32 4.80 -2.21
C PHE A 15 5.38 5.62 -1.33
N GLY A 16 4.76 4.92 -0.39
CA GLY A 16 3.85 5.55 0.56
C GLY A 16 3.52 4.60 1.69
N PHE A 17 2.42 4.88 2.38
CA PHE A 17 1.97 4.07 3.51
C PHE A 17 0.48 3.84 3.43
N ILE A 18 0.07 2.66 3.89
CA ILE A 18 -1.34 2.25 4.02
C ILE A 18 -1.66 2.18 5.50
N ALA A 19 -2.79 2.76 5.88
CA ALA A 19 -3.32 2.64 7.22
C ALA A 19 -4.27 1.43 7.25
N PRO A 20 -3.90 0.35 7.95
CA PRO A 20 -4.75 -0.83 8.01
C PRO A 20 -6.11 -0.55 8.63
N GLN A 21 -7.13 -1.22 8.12
CA GLN A 21 -8.50 -1.04 8.59
C GLN A 21 -8.66 -1.44 10.05
N ASP A 22 -7.86 -2.37 10.53
CA ASP A 22 -7.96 -2.87 11.90
C ASP A 22 -7.23 -2.00 12.92
N GLY A 23 -6.66 -0.88 12.49
CA GLY A 23 -5.95 0.02 13.40
C GLY A 23 -4.51 -0.36 13.71
N SER A 24 -3.97 -1.36 13.01
CA SER A 24 -2.56 -1.75 13.17
C SER A 24 -1.63 -0.65 12.68
N ASP A 25 -0.33 -0.85 12.89
CA ASP A 25 0.69 0.09 12.43
C ASP A 25 0.65 0.23 10.91
N ASP A 26 1.04 1.41 10.43
CA ASP A 26 1.08 1.70 8.99
C ASP A 26 1.95 0.68 8.25
N VAL A 27 1.53 0.34 7.04
CA VAL A 27 2.22 -0.63 6.19
C VAL A 27 2.86 0.11 5.03
N PHE A 28 4.15 -0.12 4.83
CA PHE A 28 4.89 0.48 3.71
C PHE A 28 4.40 -0.10 2.39
N VAL A 29 4.27 0.73 1.37
CA VAL A 29 3.91 0.29 0.02
C VAL A 29 4.82 0.96 -1.00
N HIS A 30 5.36 0.15 -1.90
CA HIS A 30 6.20 0.62 -3.01
C HIS A 30 5.43 0.43 -4.31
N TYR A 31 5.68 1.28 -5.32
CA TYR A 31 4.93 1.21 -6.56
C TYR A 31 5.01 -0.17 -7.23
N SER A 32 6.12 -0.88 -7.02
CA SER A 32 6.27 -2.24 -7.58
C SER A 32 5.31 -3.25 -6.96
N ALA A 33 4.73 -2.93 -5.80
CA ALA A 33 3.78 -3.80 -5.13
C ALA A 33 2.34 -3.57 -5.60
N ILE A 34 2.10 -2.53 -6.39
CA ILE A 34 0.76 -2.25 -6.90
C ILE A 34 0.46 -3.19 -8.05
N ALA A 35 -0.62 -3.97 -7.91
CA ALA A 35 -0.99 -4.94 -8.92
C ALA A 35 -1.58 -4.26 -10.16
N GLY A 36 -1.45 -4.93 -11.29
CA GLY A 36 -1.99 -4.45 -12.55
C GLY A 36 -0.94 -3.83 -13.45
N SER A 37 -1.37 -3.43 -14.64
CA SER A 37 -0.51 -2.79 -15.62
C SER A 37 -0.92 -1.32 -15.76
N GLY A 38 0.00 -0.49 -16.23
CA GLY A 38 -0.28 0.91 -16.48
C GLY A 38 0.10 1.78 -15.30
N PHE A 39 -0.76 2.68 -14.94
CA PHE A 39 -0.47 3.71 -13.96
C PHE A 39 -0.37 3.16 -12.54
N LYS A 40 0.82 3.14 -11.99
CA LYS A 40 1.07 2.58 -10.67
C LYS A 40 1.20 3.67 -9.64
N THR A 41 0.07 4.23 -9.26
CA THR A 41 0.01 5.25 -8.24
C THR A 41 -1.24 5.05 -7.37
N LEU A 42 -1.22 5.61 -6.18
CA LEU A 42 -2.32 5.53 -5.25
C LEU A 42 -2.70 6.93 -4.80
N ALA A 43 -4.00 7.13 -4.59
CA ALA A 43 -4.50 8.41 -4.11
C ALA A 43 -4.65 8.36 -2.59
N GLU A 44 -4.41 9.48 -1.94
CA GLU A 44 -4.60 9.60 -0.49
C GLU A 44 -6.07 9.33 -0.15
N GLY A 45 -6.28 8.47 0.85
CA GLY A 45 -7.62 8.09 1.27
C GLY A 45 -8.26 6.98 0.44
N GLN A 46 -7.58 6.49 -0.59
CA GLN A 46 -8.10 5.43 -1.44
C GLN A 46 -8.16 4.10 -0.67
N ALA A 47 -9.28 3.38 -0.80
CA ALA A 47 -9.42 2.06 -0.20
C ALA A 47 -8.69 1.03 -1.06
N VAL A 48 -7.93 0.15 -0.43
CA VAL A 48 -7.15 -0.86 -1.11
C VAL A 48 -7.21 -2.18 -0.36
N ALA A 49 -7.04 -3.27 -1.11
CA ALA A 49 -6.79 -4.59 -0.55
C ALA A 49 -5.34 -4.95 -0.83
N TYR A 50 -4.71 -5.66 0.07
CA TYR A 50 -3.29 -5.97 -0.06
C TYR A 50 -2.92 -7.17 0.79
N GLU A 51 -1.73 -7.71 0.52
CA GLU A 51 -1.11 -8.71 1.37
C GLU A 51 0.08 -8.06 2.06
N THR A 52 0.52 -8.64 3.17
CA THR A 52 1.65 -8.11 3.91
C THR A 52 2.80 -9.07 3.87
N GLU A 53 4.01 -8.52 3.87
CA GLU A 53 5.23 -9.28 3.91
C GLU A 53 6.17 -8.62 4.90
N ARG A 54 6.79 -9.43 5.76
CA ARG A 54 7.72 -8.90 6.73
C ARG A 54 9.10 -8.73 6.09
N GLY A 55 9.59 -7.52 6.10
CA GLY A 55 10.90 -7.19 5.57
C GLY A 55 11.83 -6.65 6.65
N PRO A 56 13.06 -6.27 6.27
CA PRO A 56 14.05 -5.74 7.23
C PRO A 56 13.59 -4.48 7.94
N LYS A 57 12.71 -3.71 7.31
CA LYS A 57 12.22 -2.44 7.87
C LYS A 57 10.81 -2.55 8.45
N GLY A 58 10.29 -3.77 8.61
CA GLY A 58 8.95 -4.00 9.11
C GLY A 58 8.04 -4.56 8.04
N LEU A 59 6.74 -4.33 8.18
CA LEU A 59 5.76 -4.85 7.24
C LEU A 59 5.69 -3.99 5.98
N SER A 60 5.60 -4.65 4.84
CA SER A 60 5.35 -3.98 3.57
C SER A 60 4.17 -4.65 2.86
N ALA A 61 3.47 -3.86 2.06
CA ALA A 61 2.31 -4.35 1.30
C ALA A 61 2.79 -4.97 0.00
N THR A 62 2.11 -6.04 -0.41
CA THR A 62 2.31 -6.68 -1.70
C THR A 62 0.94 -6.89 -2.34
N ASN A 63 0.92 -7.03 -3.66
CA ASN A 63 -0.32 -7.33 -4.39
C ASN A 63 -1.43 -6.33 -4.10
N VAL A 64 -1.08 -5.05 -4.05
CA VAL A 64 -2.02 -3.98 -3.71
C VAL A 64 -2.99 -3.77 -4.85
N THR A 65 -4.28 -3.84 -4.57
CA THR A 65 -5.32 -3.61 -5.57
C THR A 65 -6.34 -2.60 -5.04
N PRO A 66 -6.79 -1.66 -5.86
CA PRO A 66 -7.87 -0.75 -5.47
C PRO A 66 -9.16 -1.51 -5.20
N LEU A 67 -9.90 -1.06 -4.23
CA LEU A 67 -11.22 -1.60 -3.94
C LEU A 67 -12.31 -0.86 -4.68
#